data_5ae2704ce1ad8305e9bc5974e70c6d6d
#
_entry.id   5ae2704ce1ad8305e9bc5974e70c6d6d
#
_cell.length_a   1.000
_cell.length_b   1.000
_cell.length_c   1.000
_cell.angle_alpha   90.00
_cell.angle_beta   90.00
_cell.angle_gamma   90.00
#
_symmetry.space_group_name_H-M   'P 1'
#
loop_
_entity.id
_entity.type
_entity.pdbx_description
1 polymer ?
#
loop_
_entity_poly.entity_id
_entity_poly.type
_entity_poly.pdbx_seq_one_letter_code
_entity_poly.pdbx_strand_id
1 'polypeptide(L)'
;MRSYKVYRNLPVEELQAVELFMRQSVVWLSDFEKLLDTHAQLKGFGVTPYVYAELAAEYTPDDEEYFGDSGVQVSVYPPESLEEMHQWLPLDEYYAYLEDCANCCFANRPQEEKQRVYAKLAKVKEAFRHAK
;
A
#
# COMPACT_ATOMS: atom_id res chain seq x y z
N MET A 1 -12.37 2.69 7.71
CA MET A 1 -11.47 3.34 6.71
C MET A 1 -12.28 4.18 5.75
N ARG A 2 -11.66 5.22 5.20
CA ARG A 2 -12.29 6.05 4.17
C ARG A 2 -11.97 5.45 2.79
N SER A 3 -12.92 5.59 1.83
CA SER A 3 -12.68 5.20 0.45
C SER A 3 -11.76 6.21 -0.24
N TYR A 4 -10.99 5.75 -1.22
CA TYR A 4 -10.16 6.59 -2.08
C TYR A 4 -10.94 7.77 -2.67
N LYS A 5 -12.21 7.56 -3.03
CA LYS A 5 -13.08 8.62 -3.55
C LYS A 5 -13.21 9.80 -2.59
N VAL A 6 -13.14 9.54 -1.28
CA VAL A 6 -13.23 10.58 -0.25
C VAL A 6 -11.90 11.30 -0.10
N TYR A 7 -10.79 10.53 0.11
CA TYR A 7 -9.53 11.16 0.47
C TYR A 7 -8.67 11.61 -0.72
N ARG A 8 -9.01 11.22 -1.94
CA ARG A 8 -8.22 11.56 -3.14
C ARG A 8 -8.03 13.06 -3.35
N ASN A 9 -8.96 13.88 -2.88
CA ASN A 9 -8.95 15.34 -3.05
C ASN A 9 -8.74 16.11 -1.75
N LEU A 10 -8.51 15.43 -0.64
CA LEU A 10 -8.26 16.10 0.64
C LEU A 10 -6.86 16.68 0.67
N PRO A 11 -6.65 17.80 1.39
CA PRO A 11 -5.31 18.33 1.57
C PRO A 11 -4.43 17.36 2.38
N VAL A 12 -3.13 17.43 2.16
CA VAL A 12 -2.14 16.51 2.76
C VAL A 12 -2.27 16.45 4.27
N GLU A 13 -2.50 17.60 4.93
CA GLU A 13 -2.60 17.69 6.38
C GLU A 13 -3.82 16.97 6.97
N GLU A 14 -4.80 16.59 6.13
CA GLU A 14 -5.97 15.85 6.57
C GLU A 14 -5.88 14.34 6.27
N LEU A 15 -4.74 13.89 5.75
CA LEU A 15 -4.57 12.50 5.32
C LEU A 15 -3.77 11.69 6.33
N GLN A 16 -4.15 10.40 6.45
CA GLN A 16 -3.34 9.41 7.16
C GLN A 16 -2.19 8.96 6.28
N ALA A 17 -1.15 8.38 6.89
CA ALA A 17 0.02 7.91 6.13
C ALA A 17 -0.36 6.92 5.02
N VAL A 18 -1.25 5.96 5.32
CA VAL A 18 -1.69 4.98 4.32
C VAL A 18 -2.43 5.64 3.16
N GLU A 19 -3.20 6.69 3.44
CA GLU A 19 -3.92 7.42 2.39
C GLU A 19 -2.96 8.17 1.47
N LEU A 20 -1.93 8.79 2.03
CA LEU A 20 -0.87 9.43 1.24
C LEU A 20 -0.14 8.42 0.37
N PHE A 21 0.21 7.26 0.95
CA PHE A 21 0.88 6.19 0.23
C PHE A 21 0.02 5.70 -0.95
N MET A 22 -1.26 5.47 -0.73
CA MET A 22 -2.17 5.00 -1.77
C MET A 22 -2.31 6.04 -2.89
N ARG A 23 -2.47 7.32 -2.54
CA ARG A 23 -2.59 8.39 -3.55
C ARG A 23 -1.40 8.42 -4.49
N GLN A 24 -0.20 8.24 -3.97
CA GLN A 24 1.00 8.23 -4.80
C GLN A 24 1.15 6.94 -5.60
N SER A 25 0.73 5.82 -5.02
CA SER A 25 0.86 4.51 -5.66
C SER A 25 -0.05 4.34 -6.87
N VAL A 26 -1.15 5.08 -6.96
CA VAL A 26 -2.13 4.93 -8.05
C VAL A 26 -1.98 5.96 -9.15
N VAL A 27 -1.01 6.87 -9.06
CA VAL A 27 -0.76 7.87 -10.11
C VAL A 27 -0.44 7.19 -11.45
N TRP A 28 0.37 6.14 -11.40
CA TRP A 28 0.74 5.35 -12.57
C TRP A 28 0.38 3.89 -12.38
N LEU A 29 -0.25 3.30 -13.39
CA LEU A 29 -0.60 1.88 -13.37
C LEU A 29 0.65 1.01 -13.14
N SER A 30 1.77 1.34 -13.76
CA SER A 30 3.01 0.58 -13.61
C SER A 30 3.52 0.52 -12.18
N ASP A 31 3.37 1.63 -11.44
CA ASP A 31 3.77 1.67 -10.03
C ASP A 31 2.85 0.81 -9.17
N PHE A 32 1.55 0.88 -9.43
CA PHE A 32 0.59 0.07 -8.69
C PHE A 32 0.82 -1.42 -8.94
N GLU A 33 1.11 -1.81 -10.18
CA GLU A 33 1.42 -3.20 -10.51
C GLU A 33 2.70 -3.68 -9.82
N LYS A 34 3.74 -2.85 -9.77
CA LYS A 34 4.98 -3.18 -9.05
C LYS A 34 4.74 -3.37 -7.57
N LEU A 35 3.91 -2.50 -6.98
CA LEU A 35 3.52 -2.62 -5.57
C LEU A 35 2.87 -3.97 -5.33
N LEU A 36 1.91 -4.35 -6.17
CA LEU A 36 1.22 -5.63 -6.03
C LEU A 36 2.18 -6.80 -6.20
N ASP A 37 3.10 -6.73 -7.16
CA ASP A 37 4.07 -7.79 -7.41
C ASP A 37 5.01 -7.99 -6.21
N THR A 38 5.48 -6.91 -5.58
CA THR A 38 6.36 -7.03 -4.41
C THR A 38 5.60 -7.54 -3.19
N HIS A 39 4.38 -7.06 -2.98
CA HIS A 39 3.55 -7.53 -1.86
C HIS A 39 3.14 -8.99 -1.99
N ALA A 40 2.96 -9.49 -3.21
CA ALA A 40 2.69 -10.90 -3.44
C ALA A 40 3.87 -11.78 -3.02
N GLN A 41 5.08 -11.21 -2.94
CA GLN A 41 6.28 -11.88 -2.46
C GLN A 41 6.55 -11.57 -0.98
N LEU A 42 5.60 -10.93 -0.29
CA LEU A 42 5.72 -10.48 1.10
C LEU A 42 6.88 -9.51 1.30
N LYS A 43 7.10 -8.65 0.32
CA LYS A 43 8.09 -7.57 0.36
C LYS A 43 7.41 -6.22 0.31
N GLY A 44 8.02 -5.24 0.96
CA GLY A 44 7.53 -3.87 0.95
C GLY A 44 7.73 -3.18 -0.38
N PHE A 45 7.24 -1.95 -0.48
CA PHE A 45 7.34 -1.14 -1.69
C PHE A 45 7.48 0.33 -1.34
N GLY A 46 8.44 1.00 -1.98
CA GLY A 46 8.60 2.45 -1.89
C GLY A 46 8.20 3.09 -3.20
N VAL A 47 7.22 4.01 -3.16
CA VAL A 47 6.87 4.80 -4.34
C VAL A 47 7.99 5.80 -4.60
N THR A 48 8.50 6.39 -3.51
CA THR A 48 9.68 7.25 -3.49
C THR A 48 10.47 6.89 -2.24
N PRO A 49 11.71 7.42 -2.06
CA PRO A 49 12.43 7.22 -0.80
C PRO A 49 11.71 7.78 0.43
N TYR A 50 10.73 8.67 0.23
CA TYR A 50 10.01 9.34 1.31
C TYR A 50 8.63 8.77 1.59
N VAL A 51 8.15 7.81 0.78
CA VAL A 51 6.81 7.23 0.90
C VAL A 51 6.90 5.74 0.63
N TYR A 52 6.79 4.93 1.67
CA TYR A 52 6.93 3.49 1.51
C TYR A 52 6.13 2.69 2.54
N ALA A 53 5.89 1.42 2.20
CA ALA A 53 5.24 0.46 3.09
C ALA A 53 6.19 -0.72 3.30
N GLU A 54 6.30 -1.15 4.55
CA GLU A 54 7.11 -2.30 4.95
C GLU A 54 6.22 -3.38 5.54
N LEU A 55 6.52 -4.64 5.23
CA LEU A 55 5.77 -5.77 5.78
C LEU A 55 6.55 -6.40 6.94
N ALA A 56 5.85 -6.71 8.02
CA ALA A 56 6.48 -7.35 9.18
C ALA A 56 7.15 -8.69 8.80
N ALA A 57 6.60 -9.37 7.79
CA ALA A 57 7.14 -10.63 7.30
C ALA A 57 8.57 -10.53 6.75
N GLU A 58 9.05 -9.32 6.42
CA GLU A 58 10.40 -9.10 5.91
C GLU A 58 11.47 -9.10 7.00
N TYR A 59 11.06 -8.95 8.25
CA TYR A 59 12.01 -8.65 9.35
C TYR A 59 11.91 -9.66 10.48
N THR A 60 13.02 -9.84 11.17
CA THR A 60 13.09 -10.61 12.40
C THR A 60 13.40 -9.66 13.57
N PRO A 61 13.20 -10.08 14.83
CA PRO A 61 13.51 -9.21 15.98
C PRO A 61 14.94 -8.69 16.03
N ASP A 62 15.86 -9.32 15.29
CA ASP A 62 17.26 -8.89 15.24
C ASP A 62 17.52 -7.77 14.24
N ASP A 63 16.56 -7.48 13.36
CA ASP A 63 16.69 -6.42 12.36
C ASP A 63 16.38 -5.06 12.98
N GLU A 64 17.13 -4.02 12.59
CA GLU A 64 16.89 -2.65 13.05
C GLU A 64 15.52 -2.15 12.62
N GLU A 65 15.06 -2.60 11.46
CA GLU A 65 13.78 -2.18 10.87
C GLU A 65 12.57 -2.92 11.48
N TYR A 66 12.81 -3.87 12.36
CA TYR A 66 11.74 -4.65 12.96
C TYR A 66 10.75 -3.75 13.72
N PHE A 67 9.48 -3.86 13.40
CA PHE A 67 8.43 -3.05 14.02
C PHE A 67 7.32 -3.89 14.66
N GLY A 68 7.49 -5.21 14.72
CA GLY A 68 6.50 -6.12 15.28
C GLY A 68 6.41 -7.41 14.50
N ASP A 69 5.58 -8.33 14.98
CA ASP A 69 5.46 -9.68 14.41
C ASP A 69 4.48 -9.76 13.23
N SER A 70 3.68 -8.74 13.00
CA SER A 70 2.64 -8.80 11.97
C SER A 70 2.31 -7.41 11.42
N GLY A 71 1.63 -7.41 10.27
CA GLY A 71 1.07 -6.19 9.69
C GLY A 71 1.98 -5.45 8.74
N VAL A 72 1.59 -4.22 8.47
CA VAL A 72 2.26 -3.30 7.55
C VAL A 72 2.53 -2.00 8.28
N GLN A 73 3.72 -1.45 8.11
CA GLN A 73 4.03 -0.09 8.56
C GLN A 73 4.22 0.79 7.33
N VAL A 74 3.40 1.85 7.26
CA VAL A 74 3.50 2.85 6.21
C VAL A 74 4.20 4.07 6.77
N SER A 75 5.21 4.55 6.05
CA SER A 75 6.01 5.70 6.47
C SER A 75 6.00 6.78 5.39
N VAL A 76 5.80 8.01 5.81
CA VAL A 76 5.81 9.19 4.94
C VAL A 76 6.65 10.27 5.59
N TYR A 77 7.55 10.86 4.82
CA TYR A 77 8.48 11.89 5.30
C TYR A 77 8.34 13.17 4.50
N PRO A 78 8.70 14.32 5.08
CA PRO A 78 8.81 15.55 4.29
C PRO A 78 9.77 15.37 3.12
N PRO A 79 9.52 15.97 1.94
CA PRO A 79 8.47 16.98 1.68
C PRO A 79 7.10 16.41 1.31
N GLU A 80 6.92 15.09 1.28
CA GLU A 80 5.67 14.46 0.87
C GLU A 80 4.57 14.60 1.93
N SER A 81 4.94 14.91 3.15
CA SER A 81 4.05 15.28 4.24
C SER A 81 4.63 16.48 4.98
N LEU A 82 3.85 17.10 5.87
CA LEU A 82 4.32 18.21 6.70
C LEU A 82 5.29 17.73 7.78
N GLU A 83 5.00 16.55 8.34
CA GLU A 83 5.80 15.94 9.39
C GLU A 83 6.04 14.47 9.06
N GLU A 84 7.04 13.87 9.69
CA GLU A 84 7.27 12.44 9.62
C GLU A 84 6.06 11.69 10.18
N MET A 85 5.54 10.74 9.40
CA MET A 85 4.35 9.97 9.76
C MET A 85 4.62 8.48 9.65
N HIS A 86 4.12 7.72 10.63
CA HIS A 86 4.15 6.26 10.59
C HIS A 86 2.78 5.75 11.00
N GLN A 87 2.32 4.73 10.28
CA GLN A 87 1.03 4.11 10.57
C GLN A 87 1.15 2.61 10.42
N TRP A 88 0.78 1.88 11.48
CA TRP A 88 0.71 0.42 11.44
C TRP A 88 -0.71 -0.01 11.16
N LEU A 89 -0.87 -1.02 10.28
CA LEU A 89 -2.16 -1.61 9.96
C LEU A 89 -2.06 -3.14 9.96
N PRO A 90 -3.12 -3.84 10.39
CA PRO A 90 -3.21 -5.27 10.13
C PRO A 90 -3.24 -5.52 8.61
N LEU A 91 -2.79 -6.70 8.19
CA LEU A 91 -2.75 -7.05 6.77
C LEU A 91 -4.11 -6.95 6.08
N ASP A 92 -5.18 -7.39 6.75
CA ASP A 92 -6.53 -7.34 6.18
C ASP A 92 -7.02 -5.90 5.96
N GLU A 93 -6.74 -5.00 6.90
CA GLU A 93 -7.07 -3.58 6.73
C GLU A 93 -6.27 -2.96 5.58
N TYR A 94 -4.98 -3.23 5.53
CA TYR A 94 -4.13 -2.73 4.46
C TYR A 94 -4.60 -3.25 3.10
N TYR A 95 -4.94 -4.53 3.01
CA TYR A 95 -5.47 -5.11 1.79
C TYR A 95 -6.75 -4.41 1.34
N ALA A 96 -7.62 -4.05 2.28
CA ALA A 96 -8.85 -3.32 1.96
C ALA A 96 -8.57 -1.99 1.27
N TYR A 97 -7.51 -1.28 1.67
CA TYR A 97 -7.09 -0.06 0.98
C TYR A 97 -6.61 -0.36 -0.46
N LEU A 98 -5.86 -1.44 -0.65
CA LEU A 98 -5.40 -1.83 -1.99
C LEU A 98 -6.57 -2.16 -2.91
N GLU A 99 -7.52 -2.93 -2.42
CA GLU A 99 -8.70 -3.33 -3.18
C GLU A 99 -9.57 -2.13 -3.54
N ASP A 100 -9.79 -1.25 -2.58
CA ASP A 100 -10.55 -0.01 -2.82
C ASP A 100 -9.88 0.86 -3.88
N CYS A 101 -8.56 1.01 -3.82
CA CYS A 101 -7.81 1.76 -4.82
C CYS A 101 -7.94 1.15 -6.21
N ALA A 102 -7.84 -0.17 -6.33
CA ALA A 102 -8.01 -0.85 -7.60
C ALA A 102 -9.41 -0.59 -8.18
N ASN A 103 -10.43 -0.70 -7.34
CA ASN A 103 -11.81 -0.49 -7.76
C ASN A 103 -12.08 0.97 -8.19
N CYS A 104 -11.49 1.92 -7.48
CA CYS A 104 -11.70 3.35 -7.77
C CYS A 104 -10.88 3.84 -8.96
N CYS A 105 -9.68 3.31 -9.14
CA CYS A 105 -8.72 3.87 -10.10
C CYS A 105 -8.55 3.06 -11.38
N PHE A 106 -8.75 1.74 -11.33
CA PHE A 106 -8.41 0.86 -12.46
C PHE A 106 -9.56 -0.01 -12.98
N ALA A 107 -10.75 0.08 -12.39
CA ALA A 107 -11.90 -0.72 -12.82
C ALA A 107 -12.37 -0.38 -14.25
N ASN A 108 -12.13 0.84 -14.72
CA ASN A 108 -12.55 1.30 -16.04
C ASN A 108 -11.43 1.24 -17.08
N ARG A 109 -10.32 0.60 -16.77
CA ARG A 109 -9.22 0.40 -17.70
C ARG A 109 -9.59 -0.64 -18.75
N PRO A 110 -8.87 -0.69 -19.91
CA PRO A 110 -9.07 -1.77 -20.87
C PRO A 110 -9.03 -3.13 -20.20
N GLN A 111 -9.81 -4.07 -20.73
CA GLN A 111 -10.03 -5.37 -20.11
C GLN A 111 -8.73 -6.11 -19.76
N GLU A 112 -7.73 -6.04 -20.64
CA GLU A 112 -6.44 -6.69 -20.43
C GLU A 112 -5.71 -6.13 -19.19
N GLU A 113 -5.68 -4.80 -19.05
CA GLU A 113 -5.05 -4.15 -17.89
C GLU A 113 -5.82 -4.44 -16.61
N LYS A 114 -7.14 -4.36 -16.69
CA LYS A 114 -8.01 -4.65 -15.55
C LYS A 114 -7.82 -6.08 -15.05
N GLN A 115 -7.82 -7.06 -15.95
CA GLN A 115 -7.61 -8.47 -15.59
C GLN A 115 -6.26 -8.67 -14.93
N ARG A 116 -5.22 -8.00 -15.43
CA ARG A 116 -3.87 -8.10 -14.88
C ARG A 116 -3.80 -7.56 -13.44
N VAL A 117 -4.43 -6.40 -13.19
CA VAL A 117 -4.49 -5.80 -11.85
C VAL A 117 -5.19 -6.74 -10.87
N TYR A 118 -6.38 -7.24 -11.24
CA TYR A 118 -7.15 -8.08 -10.33
C TYR A 118 -6.51 -9.46 -10.12
N ALA A 119 -5.80 -9.99 -11.11
CA ALA A 119 -5.02 -11.21 -10.94
C ALA A 119 -3.89 -11.01 -9.93
N LYS A 120 -3.21 -9.86 -9.99
CA LYS A 120 -2.15 -9.51 -9.03
C LYS A 120 -2.69 -9.27 -7.63
N LEU A 121 -3.85 -8.62 -7.52
CA LEU A 121 -4.53 -8.45 -6.23
C LEU A 121 -4.84 -9.81 -5.59
N ALA A 122 -5.33 -10.77 -6.37
CA ALA A 122 -5.62 -12.11 -5.87
C ALA A 122 -4.37 -12.79 -5.32
N LYS A 123 -3.22 -12.60 -5.95
CA LYS A 123 -1.95 -13.13 -5.46
C LYS A 123 -1.52 -12.49 -4.15
N VAL A 124 -1.73 -11.17 -4.00
CA VAL A 124 -1.46 -10.48 -2.75
C VAL A 124 -2.35 -11.03 -1.63
N LYS A 125 -3.63 -11.18 -1.92
CA LYS A 125 -4.60 -11.71 -0.95
C LYS A 125 -4.17 -13.10 -0.46
N GLU A 126 -3.76 -13.98 -1.38
CA GLU A 126 -3.29 -15.31 -1.04
C GLU A 126 -2.00 -15.25 -0.20
N ALA A 127 -1.05 -14.41 -0.59
CA ALA A 127 0.17 -14.24 0.19
C ALA A 127 -0.11 -13.74 1.60
N PHE A 128 -1.01 -12.76 1.74
CA PHE A 128 -1.36 -12.19 3.04
C PHE A 128 -2.11 -13.18 3.93
N ARG A 129 -2.85 -14.09 3.34
CA ARG A 129 -3.60 -15.13 4.08
C ARG A 129 -2.64 -16.03 4.86
N HIS A 130 -1.45 -16.27 4.35
CA HIS A 130 -0.44 -17.15 4.95
C HIS A 130 0.65 -16.38 5.69
N ALA A 131 0.56 -15.05 5.75
CA ALA A 131 1.54 -14.20 6.41
C ALA A 131 1.05 -13.73 7.78
N LYS A 132 1.99 -13.15 8.51
CA LYS A 132 1.70 -12.55 9.81
C LYS A 132 1.37 -11.07 9.70
#